data_e67f702c8e0e4e93b6e380d827a80974
#
_entry.id   e67f702c8e0e4e93b6e380d827a80974
#
_cell.length_a   1.000
_cell.length_b   1.000
_cell.length_c   1.000
_cell.angle_alpha   90.00
_cell.angle_beta   90.00
_cell.angle_gamma   90.00
#
_symmetry.space_group_name_H-M   'P 1'
#
loop_
_entity.id
_entity.type
_entity.pdbx_description
1 polymer ?
#
loop_
_entity_poly.entity_id
_entity_poly.type
_entity_poly.pdbx_seq_one_letter_code
_entity_poly.pdbx_strand_id
1 'polypeptide(L)'
;MTQLDSRTSQPPVRVPPALAARLVGGEINLAEFVGLRRDTLYAIARVGYQFLNSGRIRQARQVYRGLVAADPYDSVFRCHLAAAHHRLGDLDEAVAEYTAALRFNYANVDALAGRSEIFLGRGRIADAVADLRAVIALDPHAERATTLRARAILQTLRNAATAQTTGQSSTPPGA
;
A
#
# COMPACT_ATOMS: atom_id res chain seq x y z
N MET A 1 -43.44 34.34 0.58
CA MET A 1 -42.22 35.13 0.32
C MET A 1 -41.06 34.11 0.33
N THR A 2 -40.67 33.72 -0.86
CA THR A 2 -39.68 32.66 -1.12
C THR A 2 -38.30 33.33 -1.22
N GLN A 3 -37.42 33.07 -0.25
CA GLN A 3 -36.03 33.51 -0.35
C GLN A 3 -35.31 32.59 -1.32
N LEU A 4 -34.94 33.17 -2.45
CA LEU A 4 -34.08 32.55 -3.45
C LEU A 4 -32.65 32.42 -2.93
N ASP A 5 -32.19 31.16 -2.96
CA ASP A 5 -30.82 30.72 -2.83
C ASP A 5 -29.83 31.57 -3.65
N SER A 6 -29.09 32.45 -3.01
CA SER A 6 -27.93 33.11 -3.62
C SER A 6 -26.73 32.14 -3.60
N ARG A 7 -26.78 31.13 -4.46
CA ARG A 7 -25.55 30.39 -4.82
C ARG A 7 -24.64 31.39 -5.50
N THR A 8 -23.63 31.85 -4.79
CA THR A 8 -22.51 32.61 -5.34
C THR A 8 -21.91 31.78 -6.48
N SER A 9 -22.26 32.18 -7.73
CA SER A 9 -21.62 31.64 -8.92
C SER A 9 -20.18 32.11 -8.93
N GLN A 10 -19.26 31.27 -8.42
CA GLN A 10 -17.84 31.49 -8.65
C GLN A 10 -17.60 31.53 -10.18
N PRO A 11 -16.82 32.50 -10.66
CA PRO A 11 -16.50 32.57 -12.08
C PRO A 11 -15.83 31.25 -12.50
N PRO A 12 -16.07 30.75 -13.72
CA PRO A 12 -15.49 29.52 -14.20
C PRO A 12 -13.96 29.60 -14.13
N VAL A 13 -13.36 28.63 -13.45
CA VAL A 13 -11.91 28.54 -13.37
C VAL A 13 -11.37 28.28 -14.77
N ARG A 14 -10.70 29.29 -15.36
CA ARG A 14 -10.05 29.15 -16.67
C ARG A 14 -8.72 28.44 -16.48
N VAL A 15 -8.65 27.20 -16.96
CA VAL A 15 -7.41 26.44 -17.00
C VAL A 15 -6.60 26.86 -18.23
N PRO A 16 -5.33 27.28 -18.08
CA PRO A 16 -4.47 27.59 -19.22
C PRO A 16 -4.31 26.33 -20.12
N PRO A 17 -4.51 26.45 -21.45
CA PRO A 17 -4.44 25.31 -22.35
C PRO A 17 -3.12 24.52 -22.25
N ALA A 18 -1.99 25.22 -22.09
CA ALA A 18 -0.67 24.60 -21.91
C ALA A 18 -0.59 23.73 -20.64
N LEU A 19 -1.20 24.19 -19.55
CA LEU A 19 -1.23 23.43 -18.30
C LEU A 19 -2.13 22.19 -18.40
N ALA A 20 -3.28 22.32 -19.07
CA ALA A 20 -4.16 21.21 -19.36
C ALA A 20 -3.48 20.15 -20.26
N ALA A 21 -2.73 20.58 -21.29
CA ALA A 21 -1.99 19.70 -22.16
C ALA A 21 -0.92 18.88 -21.38
N ARG A 22 -0.20 19.50 -20.47
CA ARG A 22 0.80 18.85 -19.62
C ARG A 22 0.18 17.78 -18.72
N LEU A 23 -1.01 18.04 -18.14
CA LEU A 23 -1.74 17.05 -17.34
C LEU A 23 -2.18 15.87 -18.21
N VAL A 24 -2.77 16.13 -19.37
CA VAL A 24 -3.23 15.08 -20.31
C VAL A 24 -2.05 14.28 -20.87
N GLY A 25 -0.91 14.94 -21.12
CA GLY A 25 0.33 14.30 -21.54
C GLY A 25 1.04 13.51 -20.46
N GLY A 26 0.57 13.55 -19.20
CA GLY A 26 1.18 12.87 -18.07
C GLY A 26 2.51 13.48 -17.59
N GLU A 27 2.81 14.72 -18.00
CA GLU A 27 4.02 15.45 -17.59
C GLU A 27 3.91 15.97 -16.15
N ILE A 28 2.70 16.17 -15.67
CA ILE A 28 2.38 16.60 -14.30
C ILE A 28 1.24 15.79 -13.75
N ASN A 29 1.21 15.61 -12.42
CA ASN A 29 0.09 14.99 -11.72
C ASN A 29 -1.00 16.01 -11.36
N LEU A 30 -2.13 15.55 -10.83
CA LEU A 30 -3.24 16.41 -10.46
C LEU A 30 -2.87 17.42 -9.35
N ALA A 31 -2.04 17.01 -8.39
CA ALA A 31 -1.60 17.90 -7.32
C ALA A 31 -0.79 19.07 -7.87
N GLU A 32 0.15 18.81 -8.78
CA GLU A 32 0.95 19.84 -9.45
C GLU A 32 0.05 20.75 -10.31
N PHE A 33 -0.93 20.15 -11.00
CA PHE A 33 -1.89 20.91 -11.81
C PHE A 33 -2.69 21.91 -10.99
N VAL A 34 -3.14 21.54 -9.78
CA VAL A 34 -3.90 22.43 -8.88
C VAL A 34 -3.01 23.23 -7.91
N GLY A 35 -1.69 23.11 -8.04
CA GLY A 35 -0.73 23.84 -7.21
C GLY A 35 -0.62 23.32 -5.76
N LEU A 36 -1.03 22.08 -5.49
CA LEU A 36 -0.84 21.46 -4.18
C LEU A 36 0.62 21.07 -3.99
N ARG A 37 1.20 21.57 -2.91
CA ARG A 37 2.58 21.26 -2.56
C ARG A 37 2.69 19.90 -1.89
N ARG A 38 3.84 19.26 -2.06
CA ARG A 38 4.13 17.93 -1.48
C ARG A 38 4.00 17.92 0.05
N ASP A 39 4.45 18.96 0.74
CA ASP A 39 4.29 19.10 2.18
C ASP A 39 2.82 19.11 2.63
N THR A 40 1.93 19.74 1.85
CA THR A 40 0.48 19.71 2.08
C THR A 40 -0.08 18.30 1.92
N LEU A 41 0.32 17.57 0.87
CA LEU A 41 -0.11 16.18 0.67
C LEU A 41 0.32 15.29 1.84
N TYR A 42 1.57 15.43 2.31
CA TYR A 42 2.06 14.68 3.48
C TYR A 42 1.41 15.11 4.80
N ALA A 43 0.99 16.38 4.94
CA ALA A 43 0.18 16.81 6.08
C ALA A 43 -1.19 16.10 6.10
N ILE A 44 -1.84 15.98 4.93
CA ILE A 44 -3.08 15.20 4.78
C ILE A 44 -2.83 13.71 5.04
N ALA A 45 -1.72 13.15 4.55
CA ALA A 45 -1.35 11.76 4.77
C ALA A 45 -1.20 11.43 6.26
N ARG A 46 -0.68 12.36 7.07
CA ARG A 46 -0.62 12.20 8.54
C ARG A 46 -2.01 12.02 9.16
N VAL A 47 -3.01 12.75 8.68
CA VAL A 47 -4.40 12.58 9.14
C VAL A 47 -4.91 11.18 8.77
N GLY A 48 -4.65 10.72 7.55
CA GLY A 48 -4.95 9.36 7.11
C GLY A 48 -4.29 8.29 8.00
N TYR A 49 -3.03 8.51 8.36
CA TYR A 49 -2.29 7.62 9.26
C TYR A 49 -2.88 7.57 10.68
N GLN A 50 -3.31 8.72 11.22
CA GLN A 50 -4.02 8.78 12.50
C GLN A 50 -5.33 7.99 12.45
N PHE A 51 -6.07 8.04 11.32
CA PHE A 51 -7.26 7.22 11.12
C PHE A 51 -6.94 5.72 11.07
N LEU A 52 -5.85 5.30 10.42
CA LEU A 52 -5.40 3.91 10.45
C LEU A 52 -5.14 3.46 11.89
N ASN A 53 -4.37 4.23 12.66
CA ASN A 53 -3.97 3.87 14.02
C ASN A 53 -5.15 3.87 15.01
N SER A 54 -6.16 4.72 14.79
CA SER A 54 -7.37 4.78 15.62
C SER A 54 -8.48 3.79 15.19
N GLY A 55 -8.20 2.90 14.21
CA GLY A 55 -9.19 1.93 13.73
C GLY A 55 -10.26 2.52 12.80
N ARG A 56 -10.17 3.79 12.43
CA ARG A 56 -11.11 4.48 11.52
C ARG A 56 -10.74 4.19 10.06
N ILE A 57 -10.75 2.90 9.69
CA ILE A 57 -10.15 2.42 8.44
C ILE A 57 -10.86 2.95 7.19
N ARG A 58 -12.20 3.08 7.23
CA ARG A 58 -12.96 3.64 6.11
C ARG A 58 -12.58 5.09 5.81
N GLN A 59 -12.35 5.91 6.86
CA GLN A 59 -11.90 7.30 6.70
C GLN A 59 -10.46 7.35 6.18
N ALA A 60 -9.57 6.51 6.70
CA ALA A 60 -8.20 6.38 6.18
C ALA A 60 -8.19 6.05 4.68
N ARG A 61 -8.99 5.07 4.26
CA ARG A 61 -9.12 4.71 2.84
C ARG A 61 -9.55 5.89 1.98
N GLN A 62 -10.53 6.69 2.42
CA GLN A 62 -10.98 7.86 1.67
C GLN A 62 -9.88 8.91 1.52
N VAL A 63 -9.13 9.19 2.59
CA VAL A 63 -8.00 10.12 2.57
C VAL A 63 -6.95 9.64 1.58
N TYR A 64 -6.50 8.38 1.67
CA TYR A 64 -5.46 7.88 0.79
C TYR A 64 -5.93 7.69 -0.65
N ARG A 65 -7.20 7.40 -0.91
CA ARG A 65 -7.77 7.45 -2.28
C ARG A 65 -7.64 8.85 -2.88
N GLY A 66 -7.95 9.88 -2.11
CA GLY A 66 -7.77 11.27 -2.55
C GLY A 66 -6.31 11.61 -2.84
N LEU A 67 -5.39 11.17 -1.96
CA LEU A 67 -3.94 11.39 -2.14
C LEU A 67 -3.39 10.65 -3.36
N VAL A 68 -3.78 9.40 -3.59
CA VAL A 68 -3.39 8.62 -4.78
C VAL A 68 -3.97 9.24 -6.06
N ALA A 69 -5.18 9.82 -6.01
CA ALA A 69 -5.73 10.54 -7.15
C ALA A 69 -4.96 11.84 -7.44
N ALA A 70 -4.46 12.52 -6.39
CA ALA A 70 -3.68 13.74 -6.52
C ALA A 70 -2.24 13.47 -7.01
N ASP A 71 -1.60 12.45 -6.45
CA ASP A 71 -0.26 11.99 -6.84
C ASP A 71 -0.23 10.45 -6.93
N PRO A 72 -0.48 9.90 -8.13
CA PRO A 72 -0.58 8.46 -8.34
C PRO A 72 0.79 7.74 -8.29
N TYR A 73 1.89 8.47 -8.26
CA TYR A 73 3.25 7.93 -8.30
C TYR A 73 3.88 7.82 -6.91
N ASP A 74 3.25 8.38 -5.87
CA ASP A 74 3.76 8.30 -4.51
C ASP A 74 3.52 6.90 -3.92
N SER A 75 4.62 6.18 -3.69
CA SER A 75 4.63 4.82 -3.13
C SER A 75 4.06 4.77 -1.71
N VAL A 76 4.24 5.83 -0.91
CA VAL A 76 3.77 5.88 0.48
C VAL A 76 2.24 5.96 0.53
N PHE A 77 1.65 6.81 -0.33
CA PHE A 77 0.19 6.94 -0.38
C PHE A 77 -0.47 5.65 -0.83
N ARG A 78 0.08 4.99 -1.85
CA ARG A 78 -0.40 3.67 -2.31
C ARG A 78 -0.24 2.59 -1.25
N CYS A 79 0.89 2.53 -0.57
CA CYS A 79 1.12 1.58 0.51
C CYS A 79 0.09 1.72 1.64
N HIS A 80 -0.22 2.95 2.06
CA HIS A 80 -1.23 3.18 3.09
C HIS A 80 -2.67 2.94 2.59
N LEU A 81 -2.95 3.21 1.30
CA LEU A 81 -4.23 2.82 0.70
C LEU A 81 -4.40 1.30 0.71
N ALA A 82 -3.34 0.57 0.33
CA ALA A 82 -3.30 -0.89 0.38
C ALA A 82 -3.53 -1.42 1.81
N ALA A 83 -2.86 -0.81 2.80
CA ALA A 83 -3.07 -1.17 4.21
C ALA A 83 -4.51 -0.93 4.68
N ALA A 84 -5.16 0.13 4.21
CA ALA A 84 -6.57 0.37 4.50
C ALA A 84 -7.47 -0.69 3.85
N HIS A 85 -7.24 -1.04 2.58
CA HIS A 85 -7.95 -2.14 1.91
C HIS A 85 -7.72 -3.48 2.62
N HIS A 86 -6.48 -3.82 2.97
CA HIS A 86 -6.14 -5.05 3.69
C HIS A 86 -6.94 -5.17 5.00
N ARG A 87 -6.98 -4.10 5.80
CA ARG A 87 -7.73 -4.08 7.07
C ARG A 87 -9.26 -4.10 6.91
N LEU A 88 -9.78 -3.77 5.73
CA LEU A 88 -11.20 -3.89 5.39
C LEU A 88 -11.56 -5.27 4.81
N GLY A 89 -10.57 -6.10 4.50
CA GLY A 89 -10.76 -7.39 3.85
C GLY A 89 -10.84 -7.32 2.32
N ASP A 90 -10.62 -6.14 1.73
CA ASP A 90 -10.58 -5.92 0.28
C ASP A 90 -9.19 -6.38 -0.25
N LEU A 91 -8.94 -7.71 -0.21
CA LEU A 91 -7.59 -8.25 -0.36
C LEU A 91 -7.02 -8.13 -1.79
N ASP A 92 -7.86 -8.15 -2.81
CA ASP A 92 -7.41 -8.00 -4.20
C ASP A 92 -6.97 -6.58 -4.49
N GLU A 93 -7.74 -5.60 -4.04
CA GLU A 93 -7.42 -4.18 -4.09
C GLU A 93 -6.14 -3.88 -3.29
N ALA A 94 -6.00 -4.49 -2.12
CA ALA A 94 -4.80 -4.35 -1.31
C ALA A 94 -3.55 -4.86 -2.03
N VAL A 95 -3.59 -6.05 -2.64
CA VAL A 95 -2.47 -6.59 -3.43
C VAL A 95 -2.16 -5.70 -4.63
N ALA A 96 -3.18 -5.18 -5.31
CA ALA A 96 -3.01 -4.28 -6.46
C ALA A 96 -2.28 -2.99 -6.04
N GLU A 97 -2.71 -2.36 -4.96
CA GLU A 97 -2.10 -1.11 -4.47
C GLU A 97 -0.71 -1.32 -3.87
N TYR A 98 -0.44 -2.42 -3.13
CA TYR A 98 0.92 -2.76 -2.71
C TYR A 98 1.84 -3.00 -3.89
N THR A 99 1.37 -3.71 -4.92
CA THR A 99 2.14 -3.95 -6.15
C THR A 99 2.43 -2.65 -6.89
N ALA A 100 1.45 -1.73 -6.97
CA ALA A 100 1.65 -0.41 -7.55
C ALA A 100 2.65 0.43 -6.72
N ALA A 101 2.59 0.37 -5.39
CA ALA A 101 3.57 1.03 -4.52
C ALA A 101 5.00 0.56 -4.81
N LEU A 102 5.19 -0.76 -4.98
CA LEU A 102 6.48 -1.38 -5.28
C LEU A 102 7.02 -1.06 -6.68
N ARG A 103 6.13 -0.75 -7.64
CA ARG A 103 6.54 -0.25 -8.97
C ARG A 103 7.24 1.12 -8.88
N PHE A 104 6.79 1.98 -7.99
CA PHE A 104 7.35 3.34 -7.81
C PHE A 104 8.50 3.37 -6.80
N ASN A 105 8.49 2.46 -5.83
CA ASN A 105 9.58 2.27 -4.88
C ASN A 105 9.69 0.80 -4.48
N TYR A 106 10.56 0.06 -5.17
CA TYR A 106 10.82 -1.36 -4.88
C TYR A 106 11.37 -1.61 -3.46
N ALA A 107 11.93 -0.59 -2.81
CA ALA A 107 12.45 -0.63 -1.45
C ALA A 107 11.41 -0.25 -0.38
N ASN A 108 10.12 -0.18 -0.73
CA ASN A 108 9.06 0.04 0.24
C ASN A 108 8.83 -1.23 1.08
N VAL A 109 9.53 -1.30 2.22
CA VAL A 109 9.52 -2.45 3.14
C VAL A 109 8.12 -2.76 3.67
N ASP A 110 7.32 -1.72 3.94
CA ASP A 110 5.95 -1.90 4.46
C ASP A 110 5.01 -2.47 3.39
N ALA A 111 5.21 -2.08 2.13
CA ALA A 111 4.44 -2.65 1.01
C ALA A 111 4.79 -4.13 0.77
N LEU A 112 6.08 -4.51 0.84
CA LEU A 112 6.51 -5.89 0.74
C LEU A 112 5.92 -6.73 1.89
N ALA A 113 6.05 -6.26 3.12
CA ALA A 113 5.54 -6.96 4.29
C ALA A 113 4.01 -7.12 4.24
N GLY A 114 3.27 -6.05 3.96
CA GLY A 114 1.81 -6.11 3.87
C GLY A 114 1.32 -7.03 2.75
N ARG A 115 1.99 -7.04 1.58
CA ARG A 115 1.65 -7.94 0.48
C ARG A 115 1.96 -9.40 0.84
N SER A 116 3.09 -9.66 1.51
CA SER A 116 3.47 -11.01 1.95
C SER A 116 2.46 -11.60 2.94
N GLU A 117 1.89 -10.80 3.85
CA GLU A 117 0.85 -11.24 4.78
C GLU A 117 -0.40 -11.73 4.03
N ILE A 118 -0.82 -11.02 2.98
CA ILE A 118 -1.96 -11.45 2.15
C ILE A 118 -1.62 -12.73 1.40
N PHE A 119 -0.42 -12.84 0.82
CA PHE A 119 0.01 -14.05 0.12
C PHE A 119 0.06 -15.27 1.04
N LEU A 120 0.53 -15.10 2.29
CA LEU A 120 0.48 -16.18 3.29
C LEU A 120 -0.95 -16.62 3.59
N GLY A 121 -1.85 -15.67 3.83
CA GLY A 121 -3.27 -15.95 4.07
C GLY A 121 -3.97 -16.67 2.92
N ARG A 122 -3.45 -16.52 1.69
CA ARG A 122 -3.95 -17.18 0.48
C ARG A 122 -3.21 -18.48 0.12
N GLY A 123 -2.28 -18.94 0.94
CA GLY A 123 -1.46 -20.12 0.65
C GLY A 123 -0.44 -19.93 -0.48
N ARG A 124 -0.23 -18.69 -0.95
CA ARG A 124 0.78 -18.35 -1.97
C ARG A 124 2.16 -18.23 -1.34
N ILE A 125 2.66 -19.34 -0.79
CA ILE A 125 3.86 -19.35 0.04
C ILE A 125 5.11 -18.87 -0.71
N ALA A 126 5.27 -19.26 -1.99
CA ALA A 126 6.43 -18.85 -2.79
C ALA A 126 6.51 -17.34 -2.96
N ASP A 127 5.39 -16.69 -3.25
CA ASP A 127 5.31 -15.24 -3.43
C ASP A 127 5.57 -14.51 -2.10
N ALA A 128 4.99 -15.00 -1.01
CA ALA A 128 5.22 -14.46 0.31
C ALA A 128 6.70 -14.55 0.73
N VAL A 129 7.34 -15.69 0.48
CA VAL A 129 8.78 -15.89 0.77
C VAL A 129 9.64 -14.94 -0.05
N ALA A 130 9.29 -14.68 -1.31
CA ALA A 130 10.00 -13.71 -2.15
C ALA A 130 9.96 -12.30 -1.55
N ASP A 131 8.76 -11.82 -1.16
CA ASP A 131 8.58 -10.52 -0.53
C ASP A 131 9.31 -10.42 0.82
N LEU A 132 9.20 -11.44 1.69
CA LEU A 132 9.87 -11.47 2.99
C LEU A 132 11.40 -11.48 2.86
N ARG A 133 11.94 -12.17 1.86
CA ARG A 133 13.39 -12.12 1.56
C ARG A 133 13.83 -10.73 1.11
N ALA A 134 13.01 -10.06 0.30
CA ALA A 134 13.28 -8.69 -0.13
C ALA A 134 13.28 -7.72 1.07
N VAL A 135 12.35 -7.86 2.03
CA VAL A 135 12.35 -7.10 3.29
C VAL A 135 13.68 -7.26 4.03
N ILE A 136 14.17 -8.49 4.18
CA ILE A 136 15.44 -8.77 4.89
C ILE A 136 16.65 -8.22 4.13
N ALA A 137 16.64 -8.32 2.79
CA ALA A 137 17.73 -7.79 1.97
C ALA A 137 17.85 -6.26 2.04
N LEU A 138 16.74 -5.56 2.23
CA LEU A 138 16.68 -4.11 2.37
C LEU A 138 17.07 -3.60 3.77
N ASP A 139 17.06 -4.46 4.78
CA ASP A 139 17.44 -4.15 6.16
C ASP A 139 18.18 -5.35 6.78
N PRO A 140 19.44 -5.59 6.36
CA PRO A 140 20.20 -6.77 6.76
C PRO A 140 20.55 -6.80 8.26
N HIS A 141 20.58 -5.63 8.90
CA HIS A 141 20.86 -5.53 10.35
C HIS A 141 19.60 -5.69 11.21
N ALA A 142 18.42 -5.79 10.59
CA ALA A 142 17.12 -5.94 11.27
C ALA A 142 16.83 -4.81 12.27
N GLU A 143 17.10 -3.59 11.87
CA GLU A 143 16.82 -2.38 12.67
C GLU A 143 15.31 -2.10 12.78
N ARG A 144 14.51 -2.62 11.84
CA ARG A 144 13.06 -2.43 11.78
C ARG A 144 12.32 -3.62 12.37
N ALA A 145 11.27 -3.36 13.13
CA ALA A 145 10.37 -4.40 13.64
C ALA A 145 9.76 -5.26 12.52
N THR A 146 9.49 -4.67 11.36
CA THR A 146 9.00 -5.36 10.15
C THR A 146 9.99 -6.44 9.70
N THR A 147 11.28 -6.16 9.71
CA THR A 147 12.33 -7.12 9.31
C THR A 147 12.49 -8.23 10.33
N LEU A 148 12.42 -7.94 11.62
CA LEU A 148 12.43 -8.97 12.68
C LEU A 148 11.25 -9.92 12.51
N ARG A 149 10.04 -9.38 12.24
CA ARG A 149 8.85 -10.20 11.97
C ARG A 149 9.03 -11.05 10.70
N ALA A 150 9.57 -10.49 9.62
CA ALA A 150 9.85 -11.24 8.39
C ALA A 150 10.79 -12.42 8.63
N ARG A 151 11.86 -12.24 9.42
CA ARG A 151 12.79 -13.31 9.81
C ARG A 151 12.07 -14.41 10.59
N ALA A 152 11.24 -14.04 11.56
CA ALA A 152 10.49 -15.00 12.37
C ALA A 152 9.52 -15.83 11.51
N ILE A 153 8.80 -15.20 10.58
CA ILE A 153 7.89 -15.90 9.66
C ILE A 153 8.67 -16.88 8.78
N LEU A 154 9.78 -16.44 8.16
CA LEU A 154 10.59 -17.35 7.32
C LEU A 154 11.15 -18.53 8.11
N GLN A 155 11.56 -18.33 9.37
CA GLN A 155 12.01 -19.42 10.23
C GLN A 155 10.88 -20.41 10.51
N THR A 156 9.68 -19.92 10.82
CA THR A 156 8.50 -20.78 11.05
C THR A 156 8.16 -21.60 9.81
N LEU A 157 8.15 -20.98 8.62
CA LEU A 157 7.89 -21.68 7.36
C LEU A 157 8.96 -22.75 7.08
N ARG A 158 10.23 -22.47 7.36
CA ARG A 158 11.32 -23.44 7.21
C ARG A 158 11.14 -24.63 8.13
N ASN A 159 10.83 -24.40 9.41
CA ASN A 159 10.61 -25.46 10.39
C ASN A 159 9.42 -26.35 10.01
N ALA A 160 8.32 -25.75 9.50
CA ALA A 160 7.17 -26.50 9.03
C ALA A 160 7.51 -27.39 7.83
N ALA A 161 8.31 -26.88 6.88
CA ALA A 161 8.74 -27.66 5.71
C ALA A 161 9.63 -28.85 6.11
N THR A 162 10.56 -28.68 7.06
CA THR A 162 11.41 -29.77 7.55
C THR A 162 10.61 -30.81 8.31
N ALA A 163 9.61 -30.44 9.09
CA ALA A 163 8.76 -31.39 9.82
C ALA A 163 7.95 -32.29 8.86
N GLN A 164 7.47 -31.71 7.73
CA GLN A 164 6.73 -32.48 6.71
C GLN A 164 7.61 -33.52 6.00
N THR A 165 8.89 -33.18 5.70
CA THR A 165 9.82 -34.11 5.06
C THR A 165 10.22 -35.24 5.98
N THR A 166 10.37 -35.01 7.28
CA THR A 166 10.74 -36.02 8.26
C THR A 166 9.57 -36.98 8.55
N GLY A 167 8.34 -36.51 8.55
CA GLY A 167 7.13 -37.34 8.76
C GLY A 167 6.81 -38.31 7.60
N GLN A 168 7.20 -37.97 6.37
CA GLN A 168 6.98 -38.84 5.20
C GLN A 168 7.98 -39.96 5.04
N SER A 169 9.15 -39.87 5.69
CA SER A 169 10.20 -40.92 5.62
C SER A 169 9.99 -42.07 6.60
N SER A 170 8.96 -42.05 7.45
CA SER A 170 8.71 -43.03 8.49
C SER A 170 7.61 -44.06 8.16
N THR A 171 7.15 -44.19 6.91
CA THR A 171 6.29 -45.30 6.50
C THR A 171 7.16 -46.51 6.18
N PRO A 172 7.13 -47.61 6.94
CA PRO A 172 7.90 -48.82 6.61
C PRO A 172 7.35 -49.43 5.33
N PRO A 173 8.21 -50.02 4.47
CA PRO A 173 7.73 -50.77 3.32
C PRO A 173 6.92 -51.98 3.86
N GLY A 174 5.67 -52.07 3.39
CA GLY A 174 4.71 -53.07 3.81
C GLY A 174 5.28 -54.50 3.65
N ALA A 175 5.00 -55.27 4.66
CA ALA A 175 5.19 -56.73 4.67
C ALA A 175 4.12 -57.42 3.83
#